data_fa11f80f722a14489cc1be103e7b648e
#
_entry.id   fa11f80f722a14489cc1be103e7b648e
#
_cell.length_a   1.000
_cell.length_b   1.000
_cell.length_c   1.000
_cell.angle_alpha   90.00
_cell.angle_beta   90.00
_cell.angle_gamma   90.00
#
_symmetry.space_group_name_H-M   'P 1'
#
loop_
_entity.id
_entity.type
_entity.pdbx_description
1 polymer ?
#
loop_
_entity_poly.entity_id
_entity_poly.type
_entity_poly.pdbx_seq_one_letter_code
_entity_poly.pdbx_strand_id
1 'polypeptide(L)'
;QRDGFFAADATPELDQLVKTLGKSSAMDWVAALENRWRVVGSAAFVTLLFILGFGIYGVPKIAEGTAYLLPQSVSAKLGASTLAKLDLALAESKLPSDRQAQLSEYFLSRGAVDELHFRQTKRLGANAFTLSQTTVVFTDDLIQLTDDDEELLAVYFHELGHARLLHVERSILQSVAWAVVLTMITGDIGGVGELVLALPLTLGQAAYSRKHEREADEFAVAQLKALGISPLKMATVLERISASHSFTKMPAESAASDEAIETSDSADTDSADTEGEDNLSRKLLELLSSHPLTPERLAYIREAAQDS
;
A
#
# COMPACT_ATOMS: atom_id res chain seq x y z
N GLN A 1 12.90 -35.93 24.73
CA GLN A 1 13.80 -35.76 25.90
C GLN A 1 12.93 -35.41 27.10
N ARG A 2 12.93 -36.24 28.15
CA ARG A 2 12.22 -35.98 29.39
C ARG A 2 13.14 -35.09 30.24
N ASP A 3 12.67 -33.88 30.54
CA ASP A 3 13.30 -33.02 31.50
C ASP A 3 13.18 -33.65 32.89
N GLY A 4 14.26 -34.26 33.36
CA GLY A 4 14.34 -34.84 34.70
C GLY A 4 14.62 -33.73 35.70
N PHE A 5 13.65 -33.43 36.55
CA PHE A 5 13.89 -32.63 37.74
C PHE A 5 14.50 -33.53 38.82
N PHE A 6 15.69 -33.19 39.31
CA PHE A 6 16.25 -33.77 40.51
C PHE A 6 15.83 -32.92 41.68
N ALA A 7 14.97 -33.46 42.52
CA ALA A 7 14.77 -32.87 43.88
C ALA A 7 15.78 -33.52 44.80
N ALA A 8 16.73 -32.74 45.33
CA ALA A 8 17.65 -33.14 46.35
C ALA A 8 17.32 -32.38 47.64
N ASP A 9 17.33 -33.10 48.80
CA ASP A 9 17.19 -32.46 50.08
C ASP A 9 18.35 -31.46 50.29
N ALA A 10 18.05 -30.29 50.84
CA ALA A 10 19.04 -29.24 51.12
C ALA A 10 20.08 -29.72 52.12
N THR A 11 21.24 -30.18 51.62
CA THR A 11 22.40 -30.51 52.46
C THR A 11 23.39 -29.37 52.44
N PRO A 12 24.20 -29.17 53.54
CA PRO A 12 25.22 -28.11 53.60
C PRO A 12 26.26 -28.21 52.49
N GLU A 13 26.47 -29.40 51.93
CA GLU A 13 27.37 -29.65 50.79
C GLU A 13 26.79 -29.16 49.47
N LEU A 14 25.46 -29.24 49.26
CA LEU A 14 24.79 -28.72 48.11
C LEU A 14 24.84 -27.19 48.10
N ASP A 15 24.68 -26.56 49.26
CA ASP A 15 24.82 -25.09 49.43
C ASP A 15 26.26 -24.59 49.15
N GLN A 16 27.29 -25.37 49.53
CA GLN A 16 28.67 -25.09 49.18
C GLN A 16 28.91 -25.28 47.67
N LEU A 17 28.33 -26.28 47.05
CA LEU A 17 28.47 -26.54 45.61
C LEU A 17 27.78 -25.42 44.77
N VAL A 18 26.59 -25.01 45.18
CA VAL A 18 25.87 -23.87 44.56
C VAL A 18 26.66 -22.54 44.74
N LYS A 19 27.30 -22.33 45.87
CA LYS A 19 28.20 -21.17 46.12
C LYS A 19 29.48 -21.23 45.29
N THR A 20 30.04 -22.43 45.02
CA THR A 20 31.27 -22.59 44.22
C THR A 20 31.00 -22.59 42.73
N LEU A 21 29.81 -23.01 42.27
CA LEU A 21 29.39 -22.88 40.87
C LEU A 21 29.12 -21.44 40.44
N GLY A 22 29.29 -20.48 41.37
CA GLY A 22 29.23 -19.06 41.11
C GLY A 22 27.95 -18.62 40.41
N LYS A 23 27.03 -18.06 41.15
CA LYS A 23 26.02 -17.20 40.52
C LYS A 23 26.79 -16.23 39.61
N SER A 24 26.64 -16.33 38.30
CA SER A 24 27.24 -15.35 37.42
C SER A 24 26.67 -13.99 37.82
N SER A 25 27.51 -12.97 37.98
CA SER A 25 27.06 -11.61 38.33
C SER A 25 25.94 -11.11 37.43
N ALA A 26 25.84 -11.64 36.25
CA ALA A 26 24.76 -11.40 35.30
C ALA A 26 23.40 -11.93 35.80
N MET A 27 23.34 -13.14 36.41
CA MET A 27 22.08 -13.71 36.95
C MET A 27 21.62 -12.96 38.22
N ASP A 28 22.53 -12.52 39.07
CA ASP A 28 22.18 -11.69 40.23
C ASP A 28 21.69 -10.30 39.83
N TRP A 29 22.21 -9.78 38.72
CA TRP A 29 21.75 -8.52 38.13
C TRP A 29 20.33 -8.66 37.52
N VAL A 30 20.08 -9.74 36.81
CA VAL A 30 18.76 -10.06 36.26
C VAL A 30 17.73 -10.28 37.36
N ALA A 31 18.05 -11.08 38.42
CA ALA A 31 17.15 -11.29 39.54
C ALA A 31 16.88 -10.00 40.36
N ALA A 32 17.89 -9.10 40.50
CA ALA A 32 17.71 -7.80 41.13
C ALA A 32 16.85 -6.83 40.25
N LEU A 33 16.90 -6.96 38.92
CA LEU A 33 16.06 -6.22 38.00
C LEU A 33 14.61 -6.70 38.05
N GLU A 34 14.37 -8.03 38.03
CA GLU A 34 13.05 -8.63 38.10
C GLU A 34 12.25 -8.25 39.36
N ASN A 35 12.94 -8.03 40.49
CA ASN A 35 12.29 -7.61 41.73
C ASN A 35 11.95 -6.11 41.77
N ARG A 36 12.27 -5.34 40.72
CA ARG A 36 11.99 -3.90 40.62
C ARG A 36 10.99 -3.59 39.56
N TRP A 37 9.70 -3.89 39.79
CA TRP A 37 8.60 -3.66 38.86
C TRP A 37 8.61 -2.26 38.21
N ARG A 38 9.09 -1.24 38.94
CA ARG A 38 9.22 0.10 38.38
C ARG A 38 10.29 0.18 37.27
N VAL A 39 11.41 -0.54 37.44
CA VAL A 39 12.51 -0.57 36.46
C VAL A 39 12.10 -1.37 35.25
N VAL A 40 11.46 -2.52 35.46
CA VAL A 40 10.90 -3.35 34.38
C VAL A 40 9.82 -2.58 33.60
N GLY A 41 8.90 -1.94 34.30
CA GLY A 41 7.86 -1.11 33.71
C GLY A 41 8.41 0.09 32.90
N SER A 42 9.45 0.78 33.47
CA SER A 42 10.08 1.88 32.72
C SER A 42 10.86 1.39 31.50
N ALA A 43 11.57 0.27 31.61
CA ALA A 43 12.27 -0.32 30.47
C ALA A 43 11.29 -0.75 29.37
N ALA A 44 10.22 -1.43 29.74
CA ALA A 44 9.15 -1.82 28.79
C ALA A 44 8.52 -0.59 28.10
N PHE A 45 8.25 0.48 28.87
CA PHE A 45 7.72 1.72 28.32
C PHE A 45 8.69 2.40 27.34
N VAL A 46 9.98 2.49 27.70
CA VAL A 46 11.02 3.05 26.81
C VAL A 46 11.18 2.21 25.56
N THR A 47 11.16 0.88 25.69
CA THR A 47 11.22 -0.03 24.54
C THR A 47 10.00 0.15 23.62
N LEU A 48 8.80 0.29 24.19
CA LEU A 48 7.58 0.56 23.42
C LEU A 48 7.69 1.89 22.68
N LEU A 49 8.14 2.95 23.34
CA LEU A 49 8.34 4.25 22.69
C LEU A 49 9.39 4.18 21.58
N PHE A 50 10.48 3.41 21.79
CA PHE A 50 11.49 3.18 20.76
C PHE A 50 10.92 2.45 19.55
N ILE A 51 10.16 1.35 19.78
CA ILE A 51 9.52 0.58 18.70
C ILE A 51 8.53 1.47 17.91
N LEU A 52 7.70 2.25 18.62
CA LEU A 52 6.76 3.18 17.98
C LEU A 52 7.50 4.26 17.19
N GLY A 53 8.51 4.89 17.78
CA GLY A 53 9.30 5.92 17.11
C GLY A 53 10.06 5.37 15.90
N PHE A 54 10.68 4.20 16.04
CA PHE A 54 11.35 3.53 14.93
C PHE A 54 10.37 3.13 13.82
N GLY A 55 9.18 2.61 14.18
CA GLY A 55 8.14 2.27 13.21
C GLY A 55 7.64 3.48 12.44
N ILE A 56 7.40 4.60 13.11
CA ILE A 56 6.86 5.82 12.48
C ILE A 56 7.92 6.56 11.64
N TYR A 57 9.17 6.60 12.09
CA TYR A 57 10.22 7.40 11.44
C TYR A 57 11.30 6.56 10.77
N GLY A 58 11.72 5.46 11.40
CA GLY A 58 12.82 4.63 10.91
C GLY A 58 12.42 3.78 9.71
N VAL A 59 11.32 3.05 9.83
CA VAL A 59 10.84 2.15 8.76
C VAL A 59 10.61 2.89 7.44
N PRO A 60 9.91 4.06 7.38
CA PRO A 60 9.75 4.79 6.13
C PRO A 60 11.05 5.29 5.54
N LYS A 61 11.99 5.75 6.37
CA LYS A 61 13.29 6.24 5.89
C LYS A 61 14.16 5.12 5.32
N ILE A 62 14.15 3.95 5.95
CA ILE A 62 14.83 2.76 5.44
C ILE A 62 14.20 2.32 4.12
N ALA A 63 12.87 2.24 4.05
CA ALA A 63 12.17 1.88 2.83
C ALA A 63 12.45 2.87 1.68
N GLU A 64 12.41 4.18 1.97
CA GLU A 64 12.77 5.23 1.01
C GLU A 64 14.19 5.04 0.49
N GLY A 65 15.19 4.94 1.37
CA GLY A 65 16.58 4.73 0.97
C GLY A 65 16.80 3.43 0.20
N THR A 66 16.12 2.35 0.59
CA THR A 66 16.24 1.05 -0.08
C THR A 66 15.56 1.06 -1.45
N ALA A 67 14.43 1.77 -1.61
CA ALA A 67 13.74 1.87 -2.89
C ALA A 67 14.63 2.44 -4.00
N TYR A 68 15.41 3.47 -3.69
CA TYR A 68 16.35 4.06 -4.65
C TYR A 68 17.54 3.16 -5.01
N LEU A 69 17.78 2.10 -4.23
CA LEU A 69 18.83 1.10 -4.52
C LEU A 69 18.29 -0.08 -5.34
N LEU A 70 16.98 -0.19 -5.54
CA LEU A 70 16.39 -1.27 -6.32
C LEU A 70 16.77 -1.12 -7.81
N PRO A 71 17.27 -2.18 -8.44
CA PRO A 71 17.46 -2.18 -9.89
C PRO A 71 16.14 -2.01 -10.62
N GLN A 72 16.12 -1.24 -11.70
CA GLN A 72 14.91 -1.03 -12.52
C GLN A 72 14.30 -2.35 -13.01
N SER A 73 15.12 -3.38 -13.25
CA SER A 73 14.63 -4.71 -13.62
C SER A 73 13.77 -5.39 -12.56
N VAL A 74 13.95 -5.04 -11.29
CA VAL A 74 13.09 -5.53 -10.19
C VAL A 74 11.74 -4.80 -10.22
N SER A 75 11.74 -3.49 -10.39
CA SER A 75 10.54 -2.68 -10.58
C SER A 75 9.73 -3.14 -11.80
N ALA A 76 10.40 -3.40 -12.94
CA ALA A 76 9.74 -3.91 -14.15
C ALA A 76 9.06 -5.26 -13.91
N LYS A 77 9.74 -6.21 -13.25
CA LYS A 77 9.14 -7.50 -12.88
C LYS A 77 7.95 -7.34 -11.92
N LEU A 78 8.05 -6.41 -10.97
CA LEU A 78 6.97 -6.08 -10.06
C LEU A 78 5.75 -5.56 -10.82
N GLY A 79 5.94 -4.57 -11.70
CA GLY A 79 4.89 -4.02 -12.55
C GLY A 79 4.22 -5.09 -13.41
N ALA A 80 5.00 -5.86 -14.15
CA ALA A 80 4.50 -6.93 -15.01
C ALA A 80 3.73 -8.02 -14.23
N SER A 81 4.24 -8.45 -13.06
CA SER A 81 3.56 -9.46 -12.24
C SER A 81 2.27 -8.94 -11.64
N THR A 82 2.23 -7.65 -11.27
CA THR A 82 1.03 -7.00 -10.75
C THR A 82 -0.01 -6.82 -11.85
N LEU A 83 0.41 -6.36 -13.03
CA LEU A 83 -0.48 -6.24 -14.19
C LEU A 83 -1.11 -7.58 -14.58
N ALA A 84 -0.30 -8.66 -14.65
CA ALA A 84 -0.80 -9.99 -14.97
C ALA A 84 -1.89 -10.49 -13.98
N LYS A 85 -1.77 -10.14 -12.69
CA LYS A 85 -2.81 -10.43 -11.68
C LYS A 85 -4.04 -9.56 -11.84
N LEU A 86 -3.85 -8.30 -12.21
CA LEU A 86 -4.97 -7.37 -12.45
C LEU A 86 -5.71 -7.72 -13.74
N ASP A 87 -5.03 -8.23 -14.76
CA ASP A 87 -5.63 -8.67 -16.03
C ASP A 87 -6.61 -9.86 -15.86
N LEU A 88 -6.61 -10.52 -14.68
CA LEU A 88 -7.68 -11.46 -14.31
C LEU A 88 -9.02 -10.76 -14.01
N ALA A 89 -8.97 -9.49 -13.59
CA ALA A 89 -10.15 -8.69 -13.22
C ALA A 89 -10.42 -7.52 -14.17
N LEU A 90 -9.45 -7.15 -14.99
CA LEU A 90 -9.53 -6.11 -16.02
C LEU A 90 -9.72 -6.77 -17.38
N ALA A 91 -10.40 -6.07 -18.27
CA ALA A 91 -10.53 -6.49 -19.67
C ALA A 91 -9.60 -5.66 -20.57
N GLU A 92 -9.33 -6.15 -21.76
CA GLU A 92 -8.66 -5.36 -22.78
C GLU A 92 -9.43 -4.07 -23.07
N SER A 93 -8.68 -3.01 -23.34
CA SER A 93 -9.25 -1.71 -23.69
C SER A 93 -10.13 -1.81 -24.94
N LYS A 94 -11.25 -1.10 -24.92
CA LYS A 94 -12.15 -0.93 -26.07
C LYS A 94 -11.91 0.38 -26.83
N LEU A 95 -10.91 1.16 -26.40
CA LEU A 95 -10.51 2.34 -27.15
C LEU A 95 -9.96 1.93 -28.53
N PRO A 96 -10.25 2.70 -29.58
CA PRO A 96 -9.64 2.51 -30.89
C PRO A 96 -8.10 2.50 -30.77
N SER A 97 -7.45 1.61 -31.50
CA SER A 97 -5.98 1.45 -31.44
C SER A 97 -5.22 2.72 -31.85
N ASP A 98 -5.77 3.49 -32.78
CA ASP A 98 -5.23 4.80 -33.16
C ASP A 98 -5.30 5.82 -32.00
N ARG A 99 -6.39 5.80 -31.20
CA ARG A 99 -6.50 6.64 -30.01
C ARG A 99 -5.51 6.23 -28.91
N GLN A 100 -5.35 4.93 -28.68
CA GLN A 100 -4.35 4.41 -27.75
C GLN A 100 -2.94 4.83 -28.16
N ALA A 101 -2.60 4.71 -29.45
CA ALA A 101 -1.31 5.12 -29.97
C ALA A 101 -1.09 6.63 -29.84
N GLN A 102 -2.10 7.44 -30.17
CA GLN A 102 -2.06 8.90 -30.03
C GLN A 102 -1.81 9.32 -28.59
N LEU A 103 -2.53 8.76 -27.62
CA LEU A 103 -2.36 9.07 -26.20
C LEU A 103 -1.00 8.62 -25.70
N SER A 104 -0.54 7.44 -26.12
CA SER A 104 0.79 6.94 -25.75
C SER A 104 1.88 7.87 -26.25
N GLU A 105 1.85 8.28 -27.50
CA GLU A 105 2.79 9.24 -28.06
C GLU A 105 2.71 10.59 -27.34
N TYR A 106 1.50 11.09 -27.08
CA TYR A 106 1.25 12.36 -26.39
C TYR A 106 1.86 12.37 -24.97
N PHE A 107 1.68 11.30 -24.20
CA PHE A 107 2.18 11.20 -22.83
C PHE A 107 3.68 10.92 -22.80
N LEU A 108 4.15 9.90 -23.52
CA LEU A 108 5.55 9.47 -23.47
C LEU A 108 6.52 10.50 -24.00
N SER A 109 6.07 11.36 -24.94
CA SER A 109 6.88 12.49 -25.42
C SER A 109 7.12 13.59 -24.37
N ARG A 110 6.30 13.62 -23.30
CA ARG A 110 6.36 14.62 -22.23
C ARG A 110 6.95 14.10 -20.93
N GLY A 111 7.11 12.80 -20.80
CA GLY A 111 7.68 12.14 -19.63
C GLY A 111 7.51 10.63 -19.75
N ALA A 112 8.60 9.90 -20.02
CA ALA A 112 8.51 8.49 -20.32
C ALA A 112 8.37 7.62 -19.07
N VAL A 113 7.47 6.64 -19.13
CA VAL A 113 7.52 5.34 -18.42
C VAL A 113 7.87 4.27 -19.44
N ASP A 114 8.27 3.08 -19.01
CA ASP A 114 8.62 2.01 -19.95
C ASP A 114 7.37 1.38 -20.57
N GLU A 115 6.30 1.27 -19.77
CA GLU A 115 5.06 0.62 -20.16
C GLU A 115 3.84 1.47 -19.77
N LEU A 116 3.03 1.80 -20.76
CA LEU A 116 1.73 2.46 -20.61
C LEU A 116 0.64 1.55 -21.16
N HIS A 117 -0.34 1.24 -20.32
CA HIS A 117 -1.41 0.33 -20.64
C HIS A 117 -2.77 1.00 -20.55
N PHE A 118 -3.71 0.58 -21.42
CA PHE A 118 -5.12 0.94 -21.35
C PHE A 118 -5.93 -0.30 -21.06
N ARG A 119 -6.91 -0.20 -20.13
CA ARG A 119 -7.74 -1.32 -19.71
C ARG A 119 -9.19 -0.89 -19.53
N GLN A 120 -10.11 -1.80 -19.83
CA GLN A 120 -11.50 -1.63 -19.45
C GLN A 120 -11.75 -2.28 -18.08
N THR A 121 -12.56 -1.62 -17.28
CA THR A 121 -12.96 -2.14 -15.96
C THR A 121 -14.46 -1.91 -15.73
N LYS A 122 -15.09 -2.86 -15.01
CA LYS A 122 -16.48 -2.70 -14.57
C LYS A 122 -16.59 -2.18 -13.12
N ARG A 123 -15.48 -2.21 -12.38
CA ARG A 123 -15.48 -1.98 -10.93
C ARG A 123 -14.76 -0.71 -10.51
N LEU A 124 -13.71 -0.31 -11.21
CA LEU A 124 -12.88 0.85 -10.83
C LEU A 124 -13.43 2.18 -11.37
N GLY A 125 -14.27 2.13 -12.44
CA GLY A 125 -14.71 3.35 -13.12
C GLY A 125 -13.54 4.15 -13.69
N ALA A 126 -13.71 5.47 -13.74
CA ALA A 126 -12.67 6.41 -14.21
C ALA A 126 -11.49 6.43 -13.23
N ASN A 127 -10.35 5.89 -13.66
CA ASN A 127 -9.15 5.78 -12.82
C ASN A 127 -7.87 5.68 -13.65
N ALA A 128 -6.74 6.03 -13.01
CA ALA A 128 -5.39 5.67 -13.46
C ALA A 128 -4.60 5.18 -12.25
N PHE A 129 -3.57 4.38 -12.46
CA PHE A 129 -2.74 3.89 -11.38
C PHE A 129 -1.36 3.45 -11.84
N THR A 130 -0.39 3.72 -10.99
CA THR A 130 1.00 3.31 -11.13
C THR A 130 1.20 1.96 -10.47
N LEU A 131 1.74 0.98 -11.21
CA LEU A 131 2.03 -0.36 -10.69
C LEU A 131 3.49 -0.50 -10.24
N SER A 132 4.37 0.29 -10.80
CA SER A 132 5.81 0.32 -10.48
C SER A 132 6.46 1.56 -11.09
N GLN A 133 7.75 1.75 -10.87
CA GLN A 133 8.55 2.78 -11.53
C GLN A 133 8.39 2.79 -13.07
N THR A 134 8.04 1.66 -13.66
CA THR A 134 8.06 1.45 -15.12
C THR A 134 6.69 1.35 -15.75
N THR A 135 5.62 1.11 -14.96
CA THR A 135 4.32 0.69 -15.50
C THR A 135 3.18 1.55 -14.96
N VAL A 136 2.43 2.18 -15.87
CA VAL A 136 1.23 2.97 -15.58
C VAL A 136 0.04 2.43 -16.39
N VAL A 137 -1.14 2.41 -15.78
CA VAL A 137 -2.38 1.93 -16.40
C VAL A 137 -3.45 3.01 -16.35
N PHE A 138 -4.16 3.19 -17.45
CA PHE A 138 -5.34 4.06 -17.57
C PHE A 138 -6.59 3.23 -17.84
N THR A 139 -7.72 3.60 -17.24
CA THR A 139 -9.00 3.00 -17.58
C THR A 139 -9.67 3.73 -18.72
N ASP A 140 -10.40 2.98 -19.57
CA ASP A 140 -11.19 3.55 -20.67
C ASP A 140 -12.20 4.58 -20.17
N ASP A 141 -12.79 4.33 -18.99
CA ASP A 141 -13.76 5.23 -18.35
C ASP A 141 -13.15 6.58 -18.01
N LEU A 142 -11.86 6.64 -17.60
CA LEU A 142 -11.17 7.89 -17.35
C LEU A 142 -10.99 8.70 -18.64
N ILE A 143 -10.60 8.03 -19.72
CA ILE A 143 -10.40 8.67 -21.02
C ILE A 143 -11.72 9.22 -21.59
N GLN A 144 -12.83 8.54 -21.31
CA GLN A 144 -14.16 8.99 -21.71
C GLN A 144 -14.73 10.09 -20.81
N LEU A 145 -14.27 10.17 -19.56
CA LEU A 145 -14.73 11.16 -18.57
C LEU A 145 -14.15 12.56 -18.83
N THR A 146 -12.96 12.64 -19.42
CA THR A 146 -12.22 13.90 -19.62
C THR A 146 -12.69 14.63 -20.86
N ASP A 147 -12.63 15.99 -20.81
CA ASP A 147 -13.05 16.84 -21.93
C ASP A 147 -11.92 17.03 -22.96
N ASP A 148 -10.66 16.99 -22.50
CA ASP A 148 -9.50 17.18 -23.36
C ASP A 148 -8.25 16.39 -22.88
N ASP A 149 -7.24 16.33 -23.74
CA ASP A 149 -6.02 15.58 -23.48
C ASP A 149 -5.11 16.25 -22.45
N GLU A 150 -5.30 17.53 -22.14
CA GLU A 150 -4.53 18.18 -21.06
C GLU A 150 -4.99 17.75 -19.67
N GLU A 151 -6.28 17.43 -19.52
CA GLU A 151 -6.80 16.82 -18.29
C GLU A 151 -6.22 15.42 -18.09
N LEU A 152 -6.17 14.62 -19.16
CA LEU A 152 -5.52 13.29 -19.13
C LEU A 152 -4.03 13.41 -18.83
N LEU A 153 -3.36 14.41 -19.41
CA LEU A 153 -1.94 14.67 -19.16
C LEU A 153 -1.68 15.07 -17.69
N ALA A 154 -2.61 15.80 -17.07
CA ALA A 154 -2.50 16.15 -15.66
C ALA A 154 -2.55 14.88 -14.78
N VAL A 155 -3.46 13.94 -15.06
CA VAL A 155 -3.48 12.64 -14.39
C VAL A 155 -2.22 11.85 -14.70
N TYR A 156 -1.77 11.83 -15.95
CA TYR A 156 -0.53 11.14 -16.32
C TYR A 156 0.68 11.66 -15.52
N PHE A 157 0.82 12.97 -15.35
CA PHE A 157 1.91 13.53 -14.55
C PHE A 157 1.79 13.19 -13.07
N HIS A 158 0.58 13.06 -12.54
CA HIS A 158 0.37 12.59 -11.18
C HIS A 158 0.85 11.13 -11.03
N GLU A 159 0.45 10.24 -11.94
CA GLU A 159 0.91 8.85 -11.96
C GLU A 159 2.41 8.74 -12.21
N LEU A 160 2.94 9.57 -13.12
CA LEU A 160 4.39 9.65 -13.34
C LEU A 160 5.13 10.12 -12.08
N GLY A 161 4.54 11.00 -11.29
CA GLY A 161 5.03 11.39 -9.97
C GLY A 161 5.17 10.19 -9.04
N HIS A 162 4.13 9.36 -8.94
CA HIS A 162 4.20 8.11 -8.17
C HIS A 162 5.30 7.17 -8.66
N ALA A 163 5.45 7.01 -9.97
CA ALA A 163 6.50 6.18 -10.57
C ALA A 163 7.91 6.72 -10.28
N ARG A 164 8.12 8.02 -10.51
CA ARG A 164 9.44 8.67 -10.34
C ARG A 164 9.91 8.76 -8.90
N LEU A 165 8.97 8.93 -7.98
CA LEU A 165 9.22 8.99 -6.54
C LEU A 165 9.19 7.60 -5.87
N LEU A 166 9.01 6.54 -6.67
CA LEU A 166 9.03 5.14 -6.22
C LEU A 166 8.00 4.84 -5.13
N HIS A 167 6.81 5.46 -5.19
CA HIS A 167 5.82 5.35 -4.13
C HIS A 167 5.32 3.92 -3.92
N VAL A 168 5.18 3.15 -5.01
CA VAL A 168 4.78 1.73 -4.95
C VAL A 168 5.86 0.89 -4.27
N GLU A 169 7.11 1.02 -4.73
CA GLU A 169 8.26 0.31 -4.19
C GLU A 169 8.49 0.66 -2.70
N ARG A 170 8.40 1.95 -2.36
CA ARG A 170 8.51 2.43 -0.96
C ARG A 170 7.41 1.81 -0.08
N SER A 171 6.18 1.75 -0.57
CA SER A 171 5.05 1.15 0.17
C SER A 171 5.23 -0.35 0.39
N ILE A 172 5.69 -1.09 -0.62
CA ILE A 172 5.99 -2.52 -0.51
C ILE A 172 7.12 -2.75 0.48
N LEU A 173 8.22 -2.00 0.38
CA LEU A 173 9.36 -2.12 1.30
C LEU A 173 8.98 -1.78 2.74
N GLN A 174 8.10 -0.79 2.96
CA GLN A 174 7.54 -0.50 4.28
C GLN A 174 6.74 -1.68 4.83
N SER A 175 5.89 -2.29 3.99
CA SER A 175 5.10 -3.47 4.38
C SER A 175 6.01 -4.64 4.76
N VAL A 176 7.04 -4.91 3.97
CA VAL A 176 8.04 -5.94 4.27
C VAL A 176 8.80 -5.64 5.58
N ALA A 177 9.21 -4.40 5.78
CA ALA A 177 9.91 -3.99 7.02
C ALA A 177 9.02 -4.16 8.25
N TRP A 178 7.74 -3.80 8.17
CA TRP A 178 6.78 -4.05 9.23
C TRP A 178 6.56 -5.54 9.48
N ALA A 179 6.52 -6.37 8.43
CA ALA A 179 6.48 -7.82 8.58
C ALA A 179 7.63 -8.36 9.42
N VAL A 180 8.84 -7.91 9.10
CA VAL A 180 10.05 -8.31 9.85
C VAL A 180 9.97 -7.88 11.31
N VAL A 181 9.57 -6.62 11.58
CA VAL A 181 9.43 -6.10 12.96
C VAL A 181 8.41 -6.92 13.74
N LEU A 182 7.25 -7.21 13.16
CA LEU A 182 6.21 -8.01 13.81
C LEU A 182 6.65 -9.45 14.08
N THR A 183 7.31 -10.10 13.10
CA THR A 183 7.89 -11.42 13.29
C THR A 183 8.90 -11.45 14.45
N MET A 184 9.75 -10.42 14.56
CA MET A 184 10.71 -10.31 15.67
C MET A 184 10.03 -10.15 17.03
N ILE A 185 8.88 -9.49 17.09
CA ILE A 185 8.13 -9.26 18.34
C ILE A 185 7.31 -10.50 18.74
N THR A 186 6.62 -11.12 17.77
CA THR A 186 5.68 -12.22 18.04
C THR A 186 6.35 -13.60 18.04
N GLY A 187 7.49 -13.74 17.36
CA GLY A 187 8.14 -15.04 17.10
C GLY A 187 7.37 -15.93 16.12
N ASP A 188 6.23 -15.46 15.60
CA ASP A 188 5.36 -16.21 14.71
C ASP A 188 5.51 -15.74 13.26
N ILE A 189 6.05 -16.63 12.42
CA ILE A 189 6.22 -16.41 10.98
C ILE A 189 4.89 -16.64 10.22
N GLY A 190 4.02 -17.50 10.73
CA GLY A 190 2.78 -17.91 10.04
C GLY A 190 1.67 -16.87 10.07
N GLY A 191 1.39 -16.30 11.25
CA GLY A 191 0.34 -15.28 11.43
C GLY A 191 0.71 -13.90 10.90
N VAL A 192 2.01 -13.63 10.73
CA VAL A 192 2.50 -12.34 10.25
C VAL A 192 2.12 -12.07 8.79
N GLY A 193 2.00 -13.11 7.95
CA GLY A 193 1.58 -12.95 6.56
C GLY A 193 0.21 -12.30 6.43
N GLU A 194 -0.78 -12.74 7.20
CA GLU A 194 -2.12 -12.15 7.23
C GLU A 194 -2.13 -10.76 7.88
N LEU A 195 -1.36 -10.58 8.95
CA LEU A 195 -1.25 -9.30 9.65
C LEU A 195 -0.54 -8.23 8.81
N VAL A 196 0.48 -8.62 8.03
CA VAL A 196 1.21 -7.72 7.10
C VAL A 196 0.32 -7.28 5.96
N LEU A 197 -0.58 -8.14 5.50
CA LEU A 197 -1.60 -7.76 4.53
C LEU A 197 -2.68 -6.84 5.15
N ALA A 198 -2.89 -6.92 6.47
CA ALA A 198 -3.95 -6.16 7.16
C ALA A 198 -3.48 -4.84 7.80
N LEU A 199 -2.29 -4.79 8.42
CA LEU A 199 -1.82 -3.60 9.17
C LEU A 199 -1.45 -2.38 8.33
N PRO A 200 -0.80 -2.52 7.15
CA PRO A 200 -0.55 -1.36 6.28
C PRO A 200 -1.84 -0.77 5.72
N LEU A 201 -2.90 -1.58 5.60
CA LEU A 201 -4.17 -1.18 5.01
C LEU A 201 -5.00 -0.24 5.90
N THR A 202 -4.75 -0.13 7.20
CA THR A 202 -5.70 0.55 8.09
C THR A 202 -5.22 1.84 8.73
N LEU A 203 -3.97 1.99 9.15
CA LEU A 203 -3.55 3.17 9.93
C LEU A 203 -2.27 3.86 9.40
N GLY A 204 -1.25 3.11 9.02
CA GLY A 204 0.01 3.66 8.52
C GLY A 204 -0.11 4.14 7.07
N GLN A 205 -0.81 3.39 6.21
CA GLN A 205 -0.98 3.71 4.80
C GLN A 205 -1.75 5.02 4.58
N ALA A 206 -2.79 5.32 5.36
CA ALA A 206 -3.55 6.55 5.19
C ALA A 206 -2.71 7.82 5.42
N ALA A 207 -1.74 7.81 6.33
CA ALA A 207 -0.88 8.95 6.57
C ALA A 207 0.27 9.05 5.56
N TYR A 208 0.88 7.91 5.19
CA TYR A 208 1.91 7.84 4.16
C TYR A 208 1.33 8.06 2.77
N SER A 209 0.12 7.54 2.51
CA SER A 209 -0.62 7.80 1.29
C SER A 209 -0.82 9.30 1.08
N ARG A 210 -1.27 10.06 2.08
CA ARG A 210 -1.42 11.53 1.96
C ARG A 210 -0.13 12.25 1.60
N LYS A 211 1.01 11.80 2.15
CA LYS A 211 2.32 12.35 1.79
C LYS A 211 2.67 12.03 0.34
N HIS A 212 2.48 10.78 -0.09
CA HIS A 212 2.73 10.35 -1.46
C HIS A 212 1.83 11.09 -2.46
N GLU A 213 0.54 11.28 -2.13
CA GLU A 213 -0.38 12.07 -2.95
C GLU A 213 0.10 13.52 -3.12
N ARG A 214 0.55 14.14 -2.02
CA ARG A 214 1.07 15.49 -2.07
C ARG A 214 2.36 15.59 -2.92
N GLU A 215 3.29 14.66 -2.75
CA GLU A 215 4.51 14.59 -3.55
C GLU A 215 4.19 14.40 -5.05
N ALA A 216 3.20 13.55 -5.38
CA ALA A 216 2.74 13.34 -6.75
C ALA A 216 2.02 14.58 -7.32
N ASP A 217 1.19 15.27 -6.52
CA ASP A 217 0.55 16.53 -6.91
C ASP A 217 1.58 17.63 -7.19
N GLU A 218 2.58 17.78 -6.31
CA GLU A 218 3.68 18.74 -6.47
C GLU A 218 4.46 18.46 -7.76
N PHE A 219 4.74 17.18 -8.04
CA PHE A 219 5.39 16.78 -9.29
C PHE A 219 4.53 17.12 -10.50
N ALA A 220 3.23 16.76 -10.50
CA ALA A 220 2.32 17.00 -11.61
C ALA A 220 2.17 18.52 -11.89
N VAL A 221 1.94 19.32 -10.85
CA VAL A 221 1.83 20.78 -10.95
C VAL A 221 3.09 21.38 -11.56
N ALA A 222 4.26 20.95 -11.12
CA ALA A 222 5.53 21.43 -11.67
C ALA A 222 5.68 21.11 -13.17
N GLN A 223 5.29 19.90 -13.60
CA GLN A 223 5.33 19.49 -15.01
C GLN A 223 4.33 20.28 -15.87
N LEU A 224 3.09 20.46 -15.38
CA LEU A 224 2.08 21.24 -16.08
C LEU A 224 2.54 22.68 -16.30
N LYS A 225 3.03 23.34 -15.25
CA LYS A 225 3.57 24.70 -15.33
C LYS A 225 4.74 24.81 -16.33
N ALA A 226 5.64 23.82 -16.34
CA ALA A 226 6.77 23.80 -17.28
C ALA A 226 6.33 23.74 -18.75
N LEU A 227 5.14 23.18 -19.01
CA LEU A 227 4.51 23.15 -20.34
C LEU A 227 3.57 24.33 -20.62
N GLY A 228 3.39 25.26 -19.68
CA GLY A 228 2.43 26.35 -19.81
C GLY A 228 0.98 25.92 -19.69
N ILE A 229 0.71 24.73 -19.13
CA ILE A 229 -0.63 24.19 -18.91
C ILE A 229 -1.08 24.57 -17.49
N SER A 230 -2.31 25.07 -17.37
CA SER A 230 -2.84 25.46 -16.07
C SER A 230 -3.05 24.27 -15.15
N PRO A 231 -2.56 24.29 -13.89
CA PRO A 231 -2.86 23.27 -12.89
C PRO A 231 -4.36 23.08 -12.61
N LEU A 232 -5.22 24.02 -12.99
CA LEU A 232 -6.68 23.85 -12.89
C LEU A 232 -7.20 22.65 -13.66
N LYS A 233 -6.54 22.23 -14.74
CA LYS A 233 -6.87 21.00 -15.45
C LYS A 233 -6.87 19.78 -14.53
N MET A 234 -5.84 19.71 -13.65
CA MET A 234 -5.75 18.66 -12.65
C MET A 234 -6.88 18.76 -11.61
N ALA A 235 -7.19 19.95 -11.11
CA ALA A 235 -8.29 20.12 -10.17
C ALA A 235 -9.62 19.68 -10.77
N THR A 236 -9.90 20.08 -12.01
CA THR A 236 -11.14 19.74 -12.73
C THR A 236 -11.30 18.23 -12.92
N VAL A 237 -10.27 17.55 -13.41
CA VAL A 237 -10.37 16.09 -13.63
C VAL A 237 -10.52 15.32 -12.33
N LEU A 238 -9.81 15.71 -11.26
CA LEU A 238 -9.93 15.06 -9.94
C LEU A 238 -11.33 15.23 -9.34
N GLU A 239 -11.95 16.40 -9.48
CA GLU A 239 -13.33 16.65 -9.05
C GLU A 239 -14.32 15.78 -9.85
N ARG A 240 -14.11 15.64 -11.15
CA ARG A 240 -14.92 14.81 -12.03
C ARG A 240 -14.81 13.31 -11.68
N ILE A 241 -13.60 12.81 -11.44
CA ILE A 241 -13.36 11.45 -10.99
C ILE A 241 -14.06 11.21 -9.65
N SER A 242 -13.90 12.12 -8.68
CA SER A 242 -14.54 12.01 -7.37
C SER A 242 -16.07 11.99 -7.47
N ALA A 243 -16.65 12.83 -8.32
CA ALA A 243 -18.09 12.84 -8.57
C ALA A 243 -18.57 11.52 -9.20
N SER A 244 -17.84 10.97 -10.18
CA SER A 244 -18.22 9.70 -10.84
C SER A 244 -18.24 8.53 -9.83
N HIS A 245 -17.29 8.45 -8.92
CA HIS A 245 -17.24 7.43 -7.88
C HIS A 245 -18.36 7.57 -6.84
N SER A 246 -18.80 8.81 -6.57
CA SER A 246 -19.90 9.05 -5.62
C SER A 246 -21.23 8.54 -6.14
N PHE A 247 -21.49 8.65 -7.46
CA PHE A 247 -22.71 8.10 -8.10
C PHE A 247 -22.72 6.57 -8.11
N THR A 248 -21.56 5.91 -8.24
CA THR A 248 -21.47 4.45 -8.25
C THR A 248 -21.67 3.84 -6.84
N LYS A 249 -21.47 4.62 -5.79
CA LYS A 249 -21.60 4.20 -4.39
C LYS A 249 -23.00 4.36 -3.77
N MET A 250 -23.95 4.94 -4.49
CA MET A 250 -25.36 5.00 -4.02
C MET A 250 -25.97 3.58 -4.09
N PRO A 251 -26.47 3.03 -2.97
CA PRO A 251 -27.18 1.75 -3.00
C PRO A 251 -28.41 1.90 -3.89
N ALA A 252 -28.65 0.90 -4.70
CA ALA A 252 -29.95 0.73 -5.36
C ALA A 252 -31.01 0.29 -4.32
N GLU A 253 -31.30 1.17 -3.35
CA GLU A 253 -32.37 1.02 -2.38
C GLU A 253 -33.64 1.69 -2.92
N SER A 254 -34.20 1.17 -3.97
CA SER A 254 -35.59 1.45 -4.36
C SER A 254 -36.04 0.56 -5.53
N ALA A 255 -35.86 -0.74 -5.43
CA ALA A 255 -36.64 -1.70 -6.24
C ALA A 255 -36.46 -3.12 -5.64
N ALA A 256 -37.02 -3.35 -4.47
CA ALA A 256 -37.20 -4.71 -3.98
C ALA A 256 -38.67 -4.86 -3.55
N SER A 257 -39.49 -5.28 -4.48
CA SER A 257 -40.72 -6.00 -4.16
C SER A 257 -40.61 -7.39 -4.76
N ASP A 258 -40.64 -8.38 -3.87
CA ASP A 258 -41.09 -9.75 -4.06
C ASP A 258 -40.56 -10.56 -5.26
N GLU A 259 -39.68 -11.49 -4.95
CA GLU A 259 -39.88 -12.91 -5.30
C GLU A 259 -38.90 -13.80 -4.52
N ALA A 260 -39.46 -14.59 -3.64
CA ALA A 260 -38.82 -15.71 -2.97
C ALA A 260 -38.72 -16.86 -4.01
N ILE A 261 -37.53 -17.40 -4.23
CA ILE A 261 -37.36 -18.71 -4.86
C ILE A 261 -36.37 -19.53 -4.03
N GLU A 262 -36.83 -20.73 -3.75
CA GLU A 262 -36.31 -21.77 -2.90
C GLU A 262 -34.94 -22.30 -3.31
N THR A 263 -34.25 -22.76 -2.29
CA THR A 263 -33.00 -23.54 -2.29
C THR A 263 -33.08 -24.82 -3.10
N SER A 264 -32.04 -25.11 -3.88
CA SER A 264 -31.65 -26.49 -4.16
C SER A 264 -30.14 -26.62 -4.00
N ASP A 265 -29.82 -27.46 -3.07
CA ASP A 265 -28.53 -27.98 -2.65
C ASP A 265 -27.89 -28.77 -3.80
N SER A 266 -26.70 -28.40 -4.24
CA SER A 266 -25.79 -29.29 -4.94
C SER A 266 -24.36 -28.86 -4.65
N ALA A 267 -23.68 -29.67 -3.87
CA ALA A 267 -22.29 -29.60 -3.51
C ALA A 267 -21.40 -29.86 -4.75
N ASP A 268 -20.58 -28.85 -5.10
CA ASP A 268 -19.41 -29.06 -5.96
C ASP A 268 -18.17 -28.49 -5.29
N THR A 269 -17.18 -29.36 -5.11
CA THR A 269 -15.96 -29.19 -4.32
C THR A 269 -14.80 -28.56 -5.11
N ASP A 270 -15.07 -27.66 -6.06
CA ASP A 270 -14.03 -26.96 -6.85
C ASP A 270 -14.01 -25.43 -6.63
N SER A 271 -14.70 -24.94 -5.59
CA SER A 271 -14.94 -23.49 -5.41
C SER A 271 -13.90 -22.77 -4.56
N ALA A 272 -13.00 -23.46 -3.86
CA ALA A 272 -12.13 -22.82 -2.86
C ALA A 272 -10.98 -21.99 -3.47
N ASP A 273 -10.43 -22.41 -4.61
CA ASP A 273 -9.31 -21.70 -5.25
C ASP A 273 -9.79 -20.46 -6.02
N THR A 274 -10.98 -20.50 -6.62
CA THR A 274 -11.59 -19.36 -7.33
C THR A 274 -12.06 -18.26 -6.39
N GLU A 275 -12.55 -18.57 -5.20
CA GLU A 275 -12.93 -17.55 -4.20
C GLU A 275 -11.71 -16.81 -3.64
N GLY A 276 -10.56 -17.49 -3.51
CA GLY A 276 -9.30 -16.88 -3.07
C GLY A 276 -8.75 -15.87 -4.09
N GLU A 277 -8.78 -16.20 -5.36
CA GLU A 277 -8.30 -15.33 -6.45
C GLU A 277 -9.21 -14.13 -6.68
N ASP A 278 -10.54 -14.28 -6.61
CA ASP A 278 -11.49 -13.18 -6.72
C ASP A 278 -11.39 -12.21 -5.52
N ASN A 279 -11.14 -12.74 -4.32
CA ASN A 279 -10.92 -11.93 -3.11
C ASN A 279 -9.61 -11.14 -3.18
N LEU A 280 -8.51 -11.76 -3.68
CA LEU A 280 -7.23 -11.07 -3.87
C LEU A 280 -7.34 -9.98 -4.95
N SER A 281 -7.96 -10.29 -6.09
CA SER A 281 -8.19 -9.33 -7.17
C SER A 281 -9.05 -8.15 -6.69
N ARG A 282 -10.09 -8.40 -5.92
CA ARG A 282 -10.93 -7.35 -5.33
C ARG A 282 -10.14 -6.47 -4.36
N LYS A 283 -9.33 -7.04 -3.47
CA LYS A 283 -8.48 -6.27 -2.55
C LYS A 283 -7.43 -5.43 -3.30
N LEU A 284 -6.85 -5.98 -4.36
CA LEU A 284 -5.91 -5.23 -5.21
C LEU A 284 -6.60 -4.05 -5.91
N LEU A 285 -7.82 -4.25 -6.43
CA LEU A 285 -8.59 -3.18 -7.04
C LEU A 285 -8.98 -2.09 -6.03
N GLU A 286 -9.39 -2.46 -4.81
CA GLU A 286 -9.65 -1.50 -3.74
C GLU A 286 -8.40 -0.70 -3.36
N LEU A 287 -7.23 -1.35 -3.32
CA LEU A 287 -5.95 -0.70 -3.04
C LEU A 287 -5.56 0.31 -4.13
N LEU A 288 -5.81 -0.03 -5.39
CA LEU A 288 -5.50 0.81 -6.54
C LEU A 288 -6.52 1.93 -6.78
N SER A 289 -7.71 1.84 -6.19
CA SER A 289 -8.77 2.85 -6.35
C SER A 289 -8.62 4.08 -5.46
N SER A 290 -7.57 4.20 -4.65
CA SER A 290 -7.50 5.18 -3.57
C SER A 290 -6.51 6.32 -3.80
N HIS A 291 -6.87 7.24 -4.70
CA HIS A 291 -6.34 8.60 -4.71
C HIS A 291 -7.40 9.55 -4.11
N PRO A 292 -7.60 9.57 -2.78
CA PRO A 292 -8.70 10.34 -2.21
C PRO A 292 -8.50 11.83 -2.48
N LEU A 293 -9.51 12.42 -3.12
CA LEU A 293 -9.56 13.86 -3.28
C LEU A 293 -9.86 14.51 -1.93
N THR A 294 -8.89 15.23 -1.37
CA THR A 294 -9.09 15.98 -0.13
C THR A 294 -9.18 17.48 -0.40
N PRO A 295 -9.87 18.24 0.48
CA PRO A 295 -9.92 19.70 0.35
C PRO A 295 -8.53 20.35 0.30
N GLU A 296 -7.55 19.79 1.02
CA GLU A 296 -6.18 20.29 1.06
C GLU A 296 -5.46 20.10 -0.29
N ARG A 297 -5.67 18.98 -0.99
CA ARG A 297 -5.13 18.76 -2.33
C ARG A 297 -5.69 19.78 -3.33
N LEU A 298 -7.01 19.96 -3.34
CA LEU A 298 -7.65 20.95 -4.21
C LEU A 298 -7.19 22.37 -3.91
N ALA A 299 -7.06 22.75 -2.63
CA ALA A 299 -6.58 24.08 -2.25
C ALA A 299 -5.17 24.31 -2.78
N TYR A 300 -4.24 23.35 -2.59
CA TYR A 300 -2.88 23.42 -3.11
C TYR A 300 -2.84 23.58 -4.63
N ILE A 301 -3.57 22.75 -5.38
CA ILE A 301 -3.58 22.79 -6.85
C ILE A 301 -4.13 24.13 -7.35
N ARG A 302 -5.19 24.65 -6.73
CA ARG A 302 -5.81 25.94 -7.09
C ARG A 302 -4.93 27.14 -6.75
N GLU A 303 -4.25 27.10 -5.60
CA GLU A 303 -3.26 28.11 -5.22
C GLU A 303 -2.09 28.14 -6.22
N ALA A 304 -1.57 26.96 -6.54
CA ALA A 304 -0.51 26.81 -7.52
C ALA A 304 -0.89 27.35 -8.92
N ALA A 305 -2.18 27.31 -9.28
CA ALA A 305 -2.66 27.84 -10.55
C ALA A 305 -2.74 29.38 -10.58
N GLN A 306 -2.82 30.05 -9.42
CA GLN A 306 -2.83 31.52 -9.35
C GLN A 306 -1.43 32.12 -9.52
N ASP A 307 -0.41 31.34 -9.23
CA ASP A 307 1.01 31.72 -9.34
C ASP A 307 1.62 31.39 -10.72
N SER A 308 0.80 31.12 -11.74
CA SER A 308 1.23 30.63 -13.06
C SER A 308 1.16 31.71 -14.14
#